data_af4aaab3f768937fdf86328c0bc23a58
#
_entry.id   af4aaab3f768937fdf86328c0bc23a58
#
_cell.length_a   1.000
_cell.length_b   1.000
_cell.length_c   1.000
_cell.angle_alpha   90.00
_cell.angle_beta   90.00
_cell.angle_gamma   90.00
#
_symmetry.space_group_name_H-M   'P 1'
#
loop_
_entity.id
_entity.type
_entity.pdbx_description
1 polymer ?
#
loop_
_entity_poly.entity_id
_entity_poly.type
_entity_poly.pdbx_seq_one_letter_code
_entity_poly.pdbx_strand_id
1 'polypeptide(L)'
;FAMLKSALDESDIDKYDNISYVTARRIFTCPYVFERTERLEKKALLSNPDFLFLNGNFSESYKGNLFNDMFFSMKSATMIEYADYSMSRIDHLSENHIGSEYNLYDFITENNIDYDWLEWLGMVRNDWESNNNPLDISNFHVC
;
A
#
# COMPACT_ATOMS: atom_id res chain seq x y z
N PHE A 1 -1.01 -11.69 3.07
CA PHE A 1 0.37 -11.63 3.59
C PHE A 1 1.20 -12.86 3.20
N ALA A 2 0.63 -14.07 3.19
CA ALA A 2 1.35 -15.28 2.78
C ALA A 2 1.92 -15.17 1.36
N MET A 3 1.17 -14.59 0.42
CA MET A 3 1.67 -14.33 -0.94
C MET A 3 2.80 -13.31 -0.97
N LEU A 4 2.72 -12.26 -0.17
CA LEU A 4 3.80 -11.28 -0.04
C LEU A 4 5.06 -11.97 0.50
N LYS A 5 4.94 -12.72 1.60
CA LYS A 5 6.07 -13.44 2.20
C LYS A 5 6.72 -14.40 1.21
N SER A 6 5.91 -15.23 0.51
CA SER A 6 6.40 -16.15 -0.51
C SER A 6 7.13 -15.44 -1.64
N ALA A 7 6.56 -14.34 -2.15
CA ALA A 7 7.20 -13.55 -3.20
C ALA A 7 8.55 -12.97 -2.76
N LEU A 8 8.67 -12.54 -1.51
CA LEU A 8 9.92 -12.02 -0.96
C LEU A 8 10.96 -13.13 -0.78
N ASP A 9 10.56 -14.29 -0.30
CA ASP A 9 11.46 -15.43 -0.08
C ASP A 9 11.98 -16.04 -1.41
N GLU A 10 11.18 -15.99 -2.48
CA GLU A 10 11.53 -16.51 -3.80
C GLU A 10 12.33 -15.51 -4.66
N SER A 11 12.37 -14.24 -4.28
CA SER A 11 13.01 -13.18 -5.04
C SER A 11 14.42 -12.91 -4.55
N ASP A 12 15.31 -12.51 -5.46
CA ASP A 12 16.63 -11.96 -5.13
C ASP A 12 16.47 -10.52 -4.54
N ILE A 13 15.78 -10.43 -3.42
CA ILE A 13 15.34 -9.17 -2.83
C ILE A 13 16.50 -8.25 -2.45
N ASP A 14 17.66 -8.85 -2.12
CA ASP A 14 18.88 -8.10 -1.77
C ASP A 14 19.44 -7.27 -2.92
N LYS A 15 18.95 -7.46 -4.14
CA LYS A 15 19.33 -6.69 -5.32
C LYS A 15 18.59 -5.35 -5.42
N TYR A 16 17.55 -5.15 -4.62
CA TYR A 16 16.70 -3.97 -4.70
C TYR A 16 16.78 -3.17 -3.42
N ASP A 17 16.94 -1.86 -3.55
CA ASP A 17 16.97 -0.94 -2.40
C ASP A 17 15.57 -0.77 -1.79
N ASN A 18 14.56 -0.73 -2.62
CA ASN A 18 13.17 -0.49 -2.24
C ASN A 18 12.24 -1.50 -2.90
N ILE A 19 11.18 -1.86 -2.17
CA ILE A 19 10.10 -2.73 -2.65
C ILE A 19 8.79 -1.99 -2.51
N SER A 20 7.99 -2.02 -3.57
CA SER A 20 6.65 -1.44 -3.58
C SER A 20 5.60 -2.52 -3.53
N TYR A 21 4.63 -2.34 -2.65
CA TYR A 21 3.42 -3.13 -2.60
C TYR A 21 2.30 -2.38 -3.32
N VAL A 22 1.61 -3.09 -4.20
CA VAL A 22 0.46 -2.57 -4.95
C VAL A 22 -0.65 -3.59 -4.88
N THR A 23 -1.84 -3.19 -4.44
CA THR A 23 -3.02 -4.06 -4.54
C THR A 23 -3.38 -4.27 -6.01
N ALA A 24 -3.76 -5.50 -6.36
CA ALA A 24 -4.26 -5.82 -7.69
C ALA A 24 -5.42 -4.89 -8.09
N ARG A 25 -5.65 -4.70 -9.38
CA ARG A 25 -6.71 -3.85 -9.95
C ARG A 25 -6.46 -2.34 -9.80
N ARG A 26 -5.21 -1.92 -9.68
CA ARG A 26 -4.84 -0.50 -9.67
C ARG A 26 -4.05 -0.14 -10.92
N ILE A 27 -4.33 1.03 -11.46
CA ILE A 27 -3.62 1.60 -12.59
C ILE A 27 -3.07 2.95 -12.14
N PHE A 28 -1.76 3.11 -12.25
CA PHE A 28 -1.13 4.41 -12.00
C PHE A 28 -1.33 5.33 -13.20
N THR A 29 -1.74 6.55 -12.92
CA THR A 29 -1.99 7.58 -13.93
C THR A 29 -0.87 8.63 -13.98
N CYS A 30 0.10 8.54 -13.07
CA CYS A 30 1.14 9.54 -12.93
C CYS A 30 2.49 8.92 -12.55
N PRO A 31 3.58 9.30 -13.17
CA PRO A 31 4.93 8.81 -12.86
C PRO A 31 5.46 9.26 -11.50
N TYR A 32 4.87 10.25 -10.87
CA TYR A 32 5.28 10.82 -9.58
C TYR A 32 5.48 9.74 -8.49
N VAL A 33 4.63 8.74 -8.46
CA VAL A 33 4.73 7.61 -7.51
C VAL A 33 6.07 6.90 -7.65
N PHE A 34 6.48 6.63 -8.88
CA PHE A 34 7.75 5.93 -9.17
C PHE A 34 8.95 6.81 -8.83
N GLU A 35 8.92 8.09 -9.17
CA GLU A 35 9.97 9.05 -8.81
C GLU A 35 10.16 9.15 -7.30
N ARG A 36 9.06 9.19 -6.54
CA ARG A 36 9.11 9.21 -5.07
C ARG A 36 9.68 7.91 -4.50
N THR A 37 9.31 6.77 -5.09
CA THR A 37 9.84 5.47 -4.69
C THR A 37 11.34 5.34 -4.95
N GLU A 38 11.82 5.80 -6.09
CA GLU A 38 13.24 5.80 -6.42
C GLU A 38 14.08 6.67 -5.47
N ARG A 39 13.49 7.75 -4.96
CA ARG A 39 14.13 8.71 -4.05
C ARG A 39 13.78 8.49 -2.58
N LEU A 40 13.38 7.30 -2.21
CA LEU A 40 12.98 6.99 -0.83
C LEU A 40 14.15 7.16 0.14
N GLU A 41 14.11 8.21 0.95
CA GLU A 41 15.13 8.52 1.97
C GLU A 41 14.82 7.82 3.30
N LYS A 42 13.56 7.74 3.67
CA LYS A 42 13.06 7.09 4.88
C LYS A 42 12.93 5.58 4.72
N LYS A 43 12.55 4.87 5.77
CA LYS A 43 12.33 3.43 5.73
C LYS A 43 11.05 3.05 4.97
N ALA A 44 10.06 3.94 4.95
CA ALA A 44 8.81 3.73 4.25
C ALA A 44 8.30 4.99 3.55
N LEU A 45 7.55 4.79 2.49
CA LEU A 45 6.73 5.79 1.79
C LEU A 45 5.29 5.29 1.85
N LEU A 46 4.42 6.03 2.52
CA LEU A 46 3.05 5.63 2.79
C LEU A 46 2.07 6.54 2.05
N SER A 47 1.04 5.95 1.49
CA SER A 47 -0.05 6.73 0.89
C SER A 47 -0.94 7.32 1.94
N ASN A 48 -1.28 8.61 1.79
CA ASN A 48 -2.17 9.29 2.70
C ASN A 48 -3.56 8.65 2.66
N PRO A 49 -4.15 8.28 3.80
CA PRO A 49 -5.50 7.73 3.87
C PRO A 49 -6.57 8.66 3.29
N ASP A 50 -6.37 9.98 3.31
CA ASP A 50 -7.32 10.95 2.76
C ASP A 50 -7.54 10.78 1.24
N PHE A 51 -6.60 10.16 0.52
CA PHE A 51 -6.79 9.84 -0.90
C PHE A 51 -7.78 8.70 -1.17
N LEU A 52 -8.11 7.91 -0.18
CA LEU A 52 -9.15 6.89 -0.28
C LEU A 52 -10.55 7.50 -0.45
N PHE A 53 -10.72 8.75 -0.03
CA PHE A 53 -12.03 9.40 0.08
C PHE A 53 -12.48 10.18 -1.15
N LEU A 54 -11.63 10.33 -2.15
CA LEU A 54 -12.00 11.08 -3.37
C LEU A 54 -13.10 10.40 -4.20
N ASN A 55 -13.40 9.12 -3.93
CA ASN A 55 -14.37 8.36 -4.72
C ASN A 55 -15.43 7.59 -3.91
N GLY A 56 -15.67 7.87 -2.63
CA GLY A 56 -16.77 7.15 -2.00
C GLY A 56 -16.84 7.15 -0.48
N ASN A 57 -18.01 7.00 -0.06
CA ASN A 57 -18.63 6.82 1.23
C ASN A 57 -17.88 5.94 2.25
N PHE A 58 -16.70 6.34 2.68
CA PHE A 58 -16.08 5.74 3.86
C PHE A 58 -16.62 6.43 5.12
N SER A 59 -17.06 5.62 6.06
CA SER A 59 -17.58 6.12 7.32
C SER A 59 -16.46 6.80 8.13
N GLU A 60 -16.81 7.82 8.90
CA GLU A 60 -15.88 8.53 9.79
C GLU A 60 -15.20 7.63 10.83
N SER A 61 -15.68 6.40 11.03
CA SER A 61 -15.10 5.42 11.94
C SER A 61 -13.70 4.92 11.54
N TYR A 62 -13.27 5.15 10.31
CA TYR A 62 -11.94 4.78 9.84
C TYR A 62 -10.87 5.87 10.05
N LYS A 63 -11.24 7.02 10.60
CA LYS A 63 -10.27 8.10 10.83
C LYS A 63 -9.39 7.79 12.04
N GLY A 64 -8.09 7.70 11.82
CA GLY A 64 -7.09 7.87 12.87
C GLY A 64 -6.06 6.76 13.02
N ASN A 65 -6.39 5.48 12.85
CA ASN A 65 -5.49 4.37 13.17
C ASN A 65 -5.31 3.39 12.00
N LEU A 66 -5.28 3.90 10.78
CA LEU A 66 -5.04 3.10 9.59
C LEU A 66 -4.18 3.85 8.58
N PHE A 67 -3.46 3.09 7.76
CA PHE A 67 -2.78 3.60 6.59
C PHE A 67 -3.36 2.98 5.33
N ASN A 68 -3.27 3.72 4.23
CA ASN A 68 -3.73 3.21 2.95
C ASN A 68 -2.83 2.07 2.48
N ASP A 69 -3.37 0.86 2.40
CA ASP A 69 -2.68 -0.35 1.97
C ASP A 69 -2.72 -0.60 0.45
N MET A 70 -3.33 0.30 -0.32
CA MET A 70 -3.40 0.14 -1.77
C MET A 70 -2.05 0.33 -2.45
N PHE A 71 -1.24 1.19 -1.90
CA PHE A 71 0.14 1.38 -2.30
C PHE A 71 0.98 1.84 -1.11
N PHE A 72 2.11 1.19 -0.92
CA PHE A 72 3.21 1.66 -0.08
C PHE A 72 4.53 1.12 -0.61
N SER A 73 5.61 1.79 -0.29
CA SER A 73 6.95 1.35 -0.63
C SER A 73 7.81 1.36 0.62
N MET A 74 8.71 0.41 0.75
CA MET A 74 9.62 0.31 1.90
C MET A 74 11.02 -0.05 1.42
N LYS A 75 12.02 0.30 2.23
CA LYS A 75 13.35 -0.30 2.11
C LYS A 75 13.22 -1.82 2.17
N SER A 76 14.04 -2.54 1.42
CA SER A 76 13.92 -4.00 1.28
C SER A 76 13.92 -4.72 2.64
N ALA A 77 14.82 -4.34 3.54
CA ALA A 77 14.84 -4.90 4.90
C ALA A 77 13.55 -4.64 5.68
N THR A 78 13.02 -3.43 5.59
CA THR A 78 11.76 -3.06 6.26
C THR A 78 10.56 -3.81 5.69
N MET A 79 10.55 -4.06 4.38
CA MET A 79 9.48 -4.86 3.75
C MET A 79 9.52 -6.33 4.22
N ILE A 80 10.70 -6.89 4.39
CA ILE A 80 10.85 -8.25 4.95
C ILE A 80 10.33 -8.27 6.39
N GLU A 81 10.73 -7.31 7.21
CA GLU A 81 10.24 -7.17 8.60
C GLU A 81 8.72 -7.03 8.65
N TYR A 82 8.11 -6.25 7.75
CA TYR A 82 6.66 -6.12 7.64
C TYR A 82 5.97 -7.45 7.27
N ALA A 83 6.54 -8.19 6.33
CA ALA A 83 5.99 -9.49 5.94
C ALA A 83 6.05 -10.49 7.11
N ASP A 84 7.18 -10.57 7.82
CA ASP A 84 7.33 -11.43 8.99
C ASP A 84 6.41 -11.04 10.13
N TYR A 85 6.31 -9.75 10.43
CA TYR A 85 5.36 -9.21 11.40
C TYR A 85 3.92 -9.59 11.07
N SER A 86 3.51 -9.42 9.82
CA SER A 86 2.16 -9.74 9.35
C SER A 86 1.86 -11.24 9.45
N MET A 87 2.83 -12.08 9.08
CA MET A 87 2.68 -13.55 9.18
C MET A 87 2.59 -14.01 10.62
N SER A 88 3.34 -13.42 11.54
CA SER A 88 3.27 -13.76 12.96
C SER A 88 1.91 -13.44 13.61
N ARG A 89 1.12 -12.56 13.00
CA ARG A 89 -0.18 -12.09 13.47
C ARG A 89 -1.37 -12.64 12.69
N ILE A 90 -1.13 -13.52 11.71
CA ILE A 90 -2.17 -13.90 10.74
C ILE A 90 -3.44 -14.46 11.41
N ASP A 91 -3.29 -15.28 12.42
CA ASP A 91 -4.41 -15.86 13.16
C ASP A 91 -5.18 -14.77 13.91
N HIS A 92 -4.46 -13.90 14.61
CA HIS A 92 -5.05 -12.77 15.32
C HIS A 92 -5.81 -11.81 14.38
N LEU A 93 -5.23 -11.50 13.23
CA LEU A 93 -5.87 -10.63 12.24
C LEU A 93 -7.14 -11.27 11.68
N SER A 94 -7.11 -12.57 11.42
CA SER A 94 -8.25 -13.32 10.92
C SER A 94 -9.37 -13.46 11.94
N GLU A 95 -9.06 -13.85 13.16
CA GLU A 95 -10.04 -14.05 14.23
C GLU A 95 -10.75 -12.75 14.63
N ASN A 96 -10.05 -11.63 14.57
CA ASN A 96 -10.59 -10.33 14.95
C ASN A 96 -11.06 -9.49 13.76
N HIS A 97 -11.03 -10.02 12.53
CA HIS A 97 -11.42 -9.32 11.31
C HIS A 97 -10.66 -7.99 11.09
N ILE A 98 -9.39 -7.96 11.46
CA ILE A 98 -8.53 -6.77 11.33
C ILE A 98 -8.05 -6.66 9.89
N GLY A 99 -8.33 -5.52 9.26
CA GLY A 99 -7.89 -5.23 7.88
C GLY A 99 -6.39 -4.97 7.76
N SER A 100 -5.90 -5.06 6.54
CA SER A 100 -4.48 -4.82 6.21
C SER A 100 -4.04 -3.39 6.51
N GLU A 101 -4.94 -2.43 6.41
CA GLU A 101 -4.69 -1.02 6.71
C GLU A 101 -4.33 -0.82 8.19
N TYR A 102 -5.03 -1.50 9.09
CA TYR A 102 -4.72 -1.48 10.53
C TYR A 102 -3.41 -2.20 10.83
N ASN A 103 -3.18 -3.34 10.19
CA ASN A 103 -1.94 -4.08 10.37
C ASN A 103 -0.71 -3.27 9.91
N LEU A 104 -0.84 -2.54 8.81
CA LEU A 104 0.20 -1.63 8.34
C LEU A 104 0.44 -0.50 9.34
N TYR A 105 -0.63 0.09 9.87
CA TYR A 105 -0.54 1.13 10.89
C TYR A 105 0.17 0.62 12.17
N ASP A 106 -0.25 -0.55 12.67
CA ASP A 106 0.37 -1.17 13.85
C ASP A 106 1.86 -1.42 13.64
N PHE A 107 2.24 -2.00 12.50
CA PHE A 107 3.64 -2.24 12.17
C PHE A 107 4.49 -0.96 12.23
N ILE A 108 4.03 0.08 11.55
CA ILE A 108 4.74 1.36 11.47
C ILE A 108 4.89 2.00 12.85
N THR A 109 3.82 1.99 13.66
CA THR A 109 3.81 2.65 14.96
C THR A 109 4.52 1.86 16.03
N GLU A 110 4.30 0.56 16.13
CA GLU A 110 4.91 -0.31 17.15
C GLU A 110 6.43 -0.44 16.96
N ASN A 111 6.90 -0.43 15.72
CA ASN A 111 8.32 -0.55 15.39
C ASN A 111 9.01 0.81 15.18
N ASN A 112 8.32 1.92 15.40
CA ASN A 112 8.84 3.27 15.20
C ASN A 112 9.50 3.45 13.83
N ILE A 113 8.85 2.94 12.78
CA ILE A 113 9.35 3.07 11.41
C ILE A 113 9.21 4.52 10.96
N ASP A 114 10.30 5.15 10.56
CA ASP A 114 10.27 6.47 9.96
C ASP A 114 9.77 6.40 8.51
N TYR A 115 8.89 7.34 8.14
CA TYR A 115 8.26 7.34 6.83
C TYR A 115 8.06 8.74 6.27
N ASP A 116 7.94 8.80 4.94
CA ASP A 116 7.45 9.95 4.21
C ASP A 116 6.02 9.70 3.72
N TRP A 117 5.28 10.78 3.51
CA TRP A 117 3.99 10.72 2.87
C TRP A 117 4.11 10.81 1.35
N LEU A 118 3.37 9.94 0.68
CA LEU A 118 3.03 10.12 -0.71
C LEU A 118 1.81 11.05 -0.77
N GLU A 119 2.04 12.30 -1.17
CA GLU A 119 1.01 13.35 -1.14
C GLU A 119 -0.11 13.09 -2.14
N TRP A 120 0.22 12.44 -3.25
CA TRP A 120 -0.72 12.14 -4.32
C TRP A 120 -0.44 10.80 -4.97
N LEU A 121 -1.48 9.95 -5.06
CA LEU A 121 -1.29 8.59 -5.52
C LEU A 121 -1.44 8.44 -7.04
N GLY A 122 -2.22 9.30 -7.71
CA GLY A 122 -2.43 9.21 -9.16
C GLY A 122 -2.80 7.80 -9.60
N MET A 123 -3.76 7.20 -8.92
CA MET A 123 -4.12 5.81 -9.12
C MET A 123 -5.62 5.65 -9.30
N VAL A 124 -6.01 4.80 -10.23
CA VAL A 124 -7.40 4.50 -10.53
C VAL A 124 -7.69 3.04 -10.22
N ARG A 125 -8.86 2.79 -9.63
CA ARG A 125 -9.37 1.44 -9.46
C ARG A 125 -9.96 0.96 -10.78
N ASN A 126 -9.52 -0.19 -11.23
CA ASN A 126 -10.14 -0.88 -12.34
C ASN A 126 -11.32 -1.73 -11.82
N ASP A 127 -12.52 -1.21 -11.91
CA ASP A 127 -13.76 -1.92 -11.57
C ASP A 127 -14.25 -2.80 -12.74
N TRP A 128 -13.32 -3.53 -13.33
CA TRP A 128 -13.56 -4.41 -14.46
C TRP A 128 -14.78 -5.35 -14.29
N GLU A 129 -15.08 -5.71 -13.05
CA GLU A 129 -16.16 -6.66 -12.75
C GLU A 129 -17.57 -6.05 -12.74
N SER A 130 -17.69 -4.73 -12.59
CA SER A 130 -19.00 -4.11 -12.36
C SER A 130 -19.74 -3.68 -13.62
N ASN A 131 -19.06 -3.44 -14.76
CA ASN A 131 -19.73 -2.73 -15.86
C ASN A 131 -19.50 -3.25 -17.28
N ASN A 132 -18.67 -4.26 -17.55
CA ASN A 132 -18.32 -4.69 -18.92
C ASN A 132 -17.90 -3.54 -19.88
N ASN A 133 -17.63 -2.36 -19.35
CA ASN A 133 -17.19 -1.22 -20.13
C ASN A 133 -15.67 -1.08 -20.02
N PRO A 134 -14.97 -0.84 -21.13
CA PRO A 134 -13.57 -0.51 -21.09
C PRO A 134 -13.38 0.73 -20.19
N LEU A 135 -12.30 0.72 -19.40
CA LEU A 135 -11.94 1.85 -18.53
C LEU A 135 -11.79 3.10 -19.40
N ASP A 136 -12.69 4.05 -19.25
CA ASP A 136 -12.55 5.37 -19.89
C ASP A 136 -11.61 6.22 -19.05
N ILE A 137 -10.34 6.26 -19.44
CA ILE A 137 -9.30 7.05 -18.76
C ILE A 137 -9.37 8.55 -19.11
N SER A 138 -10.27 8.97 -20.00
CA SER A 138 -10.37 10.37 -20.42
C SER A 138 -10.77 11.32 -19.28
N ASN A 139 -11.44 10.80 -18.26
CA ASN A 139 -11.89 11.54 -17.09
C ASN A 139 -10.91 11.55 -15.91
N PHE A 140 -9.74 10.90 -16.07
CA PHE A 140 -8.75 10.83 -15.00
C PHE A 140 -7.64 11.86 -15.22
N HIS A 141 -7.20 12.47 -14.14
CA HIS A 141 -6.01 13.30 -14.16
C HIS A 141 -4.81 12.43 -14.51
N VAL A 142 -4.31 12.62 -15.72
CA VAL A 142 -3.01 12.11 -16.14
C VAL A 142 -2.01 13.23 -15.94
N CYS A 143 -1.00 12.98 -15.14
CA CYS A 143 0.09 13.94 -14.97
C CYS A 143 1.00 13.98 -16.18
#